data_f02fa2fb60e1da18189082afa4cbbeec
#
_entry.id   f02fa2fb60e1da18189082afa4cbbeec
#
_cell.length_a   1.000
_cell.length_b   1.000
_cell.length_c   1.000
_cell.angle_alpha   90.00
_cell.angle_beta   90.00
_cell.angle_gamma   90.00
#
_symmetry.space_group_name_H-M   'P 1'
#
loop_
_entity.id
_entity.type
_entity.pdbx_description
1 polymer ?
#
loop_
_entity_poly.entity_id
_entity_poly.type
_entity_poly.pdbx_seq_one_letter_code
_entity_poly.pdbx_strand_id
1 'polypeptide(L)'
;MKHQDMRRRIAHVAARMLAEDGNLDYGSAKRKAARQLGAPDSGNLPDNQQIEEALRSYQALYQADETRAQLALLRKMAIEYMEQLADFDPHLTGSVLNGTAGPHADINLQLFTDDQKDVEFLLMRLSSPYQAGEHRTSDAAGRTFPRFIIDDPRAAIDVVVYPATELRN
;
A
#
# COMPACT_ATOMS: atom_id res chain seq x y z
N MET A 1 -2.76 -32.66 -24.31
CA MET A 1 -2.75 -32.24 -22.88
C MET A 1 -1.36 -31.93 -22.36
N LYS A 2 -0.44 -32.90 -22.36
CA LYS A 2 0.92 -32.66 -21.83
C LYS A 2 1.71 -31.52 -22.53
N HIS A 3 1.49 -31.33 -23.84
CA HIS A 3 2.20 -30.29 -24.62
C HIS A 3 1.70 -28.88 -24.30
N GLN A 4 0.41 -28.70 -24.07
CA GLN A 4 -0.14 -27.39 -23.66
C GLN A 4 0.27 -27.02 -22.24
N ASP A 5 0.39 -27.99 -21.34
CA ASP A 5 0.84 -27.75 -19.98
C ASP A 5 2.30 -27.30 -19.95
N MET A 6 3.17 -27.93 -20.73
CA MET A 6 4.58 -27.54 -20.82
C MET A 6 4.73 -26.13 -21.42
N ARG A 7 3.98 -25.84 -22.48
CA ARG A 7 3.96 -24.51 -23.10
C ARG A 7 3.54 -23.44 -22.10
N ARG A 8 2.49 -23.70 -21.33
CA ARG A 8 2.02 -22.79 -20.28
C ARG A 8 3.07 -22.61 -19.18
N ARG A 9 3.70 -23.67 -18.74
CA ARG A 9 4.77 -23.61 -17.73
C ARG A 9 5.98 -22.81 -18.22
N ILE A 10 6.39 -22.99 -19.48
CA ILE A 10 7.45 -22.21 -20.09
C ILE A 10 7.06 -20.73 -20.13
N ALA A 11 5.82 -20.41 -20.53
CA ALA A 11 5.33 -19.04 -20.55
C ALA A 11 5.37 -18.38 -19.16
N HIS A 12 4.96 -19.07 -18.11
CA HIS A 12 5.02 -18.57 -16.74
C HIS A 12 6.44 -18.30 -16.25
N VAL A 13 7.35 -19.23 -16.49
CA VAL A 13 8.75 -19.08 -16.08
C VAL A 13 9.43 -17.96 -16.87
N ALA A 14 9.18 -17.88 -18.18
CA ALA A 14 9.68 -16.80 -19.02
C ALA A 14 9.15 -15.43 -18.59
N ALA A 15 7.86 -15.34 -18.29
CA ALA A 15 7.24 -14.10 -17.80
C ALA A 15 7.86 -13.63 -16.49
N ARG A 16 8.11 -14.53 -15.56
CA ARG A 16 8.80 -14.22 -14.29
C ARG A 16 10.21 -13.69 -14.55
N MET A 17 10.97 -14.33 -15.42
CA MET A 17 12.31 -13.88 -15.80
C MET A 17 12.29 -12.47 -16.40
N LEU A 18 11.32 -12.19 -17.27
CA LEU A 18 11.16 -10.86 -17.89
C LEU A 18 10.75 -9.79 -16.86
N ALA A 19 9.94 -10.15 -15.88
CA ALA A 19 9.56 -9.23 -14.80
C ALA A 19 10.74 -8.88 -13.88
N GLU A 20 11.64 -9.84 -13.65
CA GLU A 20 12.83 -9.67 -12.79
C GLU A 20 13.99 -8.99 -13.52
N ASP A 21 14.10 -9.17 -14.83
CA ASP A 21 15.17 -8.60 -15.67
C ASP A 21 14.58 -7.85 -16.88
N GLY A 22 14.49 -6.55 -16.77
CA GLY A 22 13.94 -5.69 -17.81
C GLY A 22 14.77 -5.62 -19.10
N ASN A 23 16.00 -6.14 -19.11
CA ASN A 23 16.89 -6.18 -20.27
C ASN A 23 16.78 -7.49 -21.05
N LEU A 24 16.05 -8.46 -20.54
CA LEU A 24 15.89 -9.77 -21.18
C LEU A 24 14.86 -9.68 -22.31
N ASP A 25 15.18 -10.20 -23.48
CA ASP A 25 14.22 -10.29 -24.59
C ASP A 25 13.35 -11.57 -24.49
N TYR A 26 12.24 -11.59 -25.24
CA TYR A 26 11.32 -12.72 -25.23
C TYR A 26 11.96 -14.03 -25.67
N GLY A 27 12.78 -13.98 -26.72
CA GLY A 27 13.46 -15.17 -27.25
C GLY A 27 14.41 -15.80 -26.24
N SER A 28 15.21 -14.97 -25.56
CA SER A 28 16.12 -15.43 -24.52
C SER A 28 15.37 -15.98 -23.31
N ALA A 29 14.28 -15.32 -22.92
CA ALA A 29 13.44 -15.80 -21.81
C ALA A 29 12.83 -17.17 -22.11
N LYS A 30 12.30 -17.38 -23.33
CA LYS A 30 11.76 -18.67 -23.76
C LYS A 30 12.80 -19.80 -23.67
N ARG A 31 13.97 -19.55 -24.19
CA ARG A 31 15.04 -20.56 -24.21
C ARG A 31 15.54 -20.90 -22.84
N LYS A 32 15.74 -19.89 -21.98
CA LYS A 32 16.15 -20.10 -20.59
C LYS A 32 15.08 -20.85 -19.80
N ALA A 33 13.82 -20.47 -19.96
CA ALA A 33 12.70 -21.13 -19.29
C ALA A 33 12.56 -22.60 -19.73
N ALA A 34 12.65 -22.87 -21.03
CA ALA A 34 12.59 -24.23 -21.55
C ALA A 34 13.74 -25.10 -21.02
N ARG A 35 14.95 -24.57 -20.95
CA ARG A 35 16.09 -25.26 -20.34
C ARG A 35 15.87 -25.54 -18.86
N GLN A 36 15.39 -24.58 -18.12
CA GLN A 36 15.12 -24.72 -16.69
C GLN A 36 14.08 -25.82 -16.42
N LEU A 37 13.10 -25.98 -17.32
CA LEU A 37 12.05 -26.99 -17.21
C LEU A 37 12.41 -28.34 -17.85
N GLY A 38 13.63 -28.47 -18.38
CA GLY A 38 14.10 -29.70 -18.99
C GLY A 38 13.54 -30.01 -20.39
N ALA A 39 13.11 -28.98 -21.13
CA ALA A 39 12.53 -29.09 -22.45
C ALA A 39 13.19 -28.17 -23.49
N PRO A 40 14.56 -28.17 -23.65
CA PRO A 40 15.25 -27.16 -24.45
C PRO A 40 14.96 -27.22 -25.92
N ASP A 41 14.65 -28.40 -26.44
CA ASP A 41 14.44 -28.65 -27.90
C ASP A 41 12.98 -28.90 -28.23
N SER A 42 12.07 -28.54 -27.36
CA SER A 42 10.67 -28.79 -27.62
C SER A 42 10.11 -27.82 -28.67
N GLY A 43 9.35 -28.34 -29.60
CA GLY A 43 8.53 -27.53 -30.50
C GLY A 43 7.36 -26.82 -29.81
N ASN A 44 7.32 -26.88 -28.48
CA ASN A 44 6.24 -26.38 -27.65
C ASN A 44 6.58 -25.04 -26.95
N LEU A 45 7.43 -24.23 -27.60
CA LEU A 45 7.70 -22.90 -27.08
C LEU A 45 6.44 -22.01 -27.18
N PRO A 46 6.11 -21.24 -26.15
CA PRO A 46 5.00 -20.29 -26.22
C PRO A 46 5.30 -19.19 -27.25
N ASP A 47 4.26 -18.64 -27.84
CA ASP A 47 4.40 -17.43 -28.65
C ASP A 47 4.52 -16.20 -27.74
N ASN A 48 4.83 -15.04 -28.33
CA ASN A 48 5.01 -13.80 -27.58
C ASN A 48 3.74 -13.35 -26.89
N GLN A 49 2.57 -13.59 -27.49
CA GLN A 49 1.29 -13.25 -26.90
C GLN A 49 1.02 -14.03 -25.61
N GLN A 50 1.34 -15.32 -25.62
CA GLN A 50 1.21 -16.19 -24.44
C GLN A 50 2.13 -15.71 -23.30
N ILE A 51 3.31 -15.24 -23.62
CA ILE A 51 4.25 -14.68 -22.64
C ILE A 51 3.73 -13.33 -22.11
N GLU A 52 3.20 -12.46 -22.97
CA GLU A 52 2.61 -11.19 -22.54
C GLU A 52 1.44 -11.39 -21.60
N GLU A 53 0.56 -12.32 -21.88
CA GLU A 53 -0.57 -12.66 -20.99
C GLU A 53 -0.08 -13.19 -19.65
N ALA A 54 0.92 -14.08 -19.64
CA ALA A 54 1.54 -14.58 -18.43
C ALA A 54 2.23 -13.48 -17.64
N LEU A 55 2.90 -12.54 -18.32
CA LEU A 55 3.56 -11.39 -17.69
C LEU A 55 2.55 -10.45 -17.02
N ARG A 56 1.44 -10.14 -17.70
CA ARG A 56 0.37 -9.33 -17.11
C ARG A 56 -0.23 -9.98 -15.86
N SER A 57 -0.48 -11.29 -15.93
CA SER A 57 -1.00 -12.04 -14.78
C SER A 57 -0.03 -12.04 -13.60
N TYR A 58 1.26 -12.24 -13.87
CA TYR A 58 2.30 -12.20 -12.86
C TYR A 58 2.39 -10.82 -12.19
N GLN A 59 2.43 -9.75 -12.99
CA GLN A 59 2.50 -8.38 -12.49
C GLN A 59 1.27 -8.00 -11.66
N ALA A 60 0.08 -8.42 -12.08
CA ALA A 60 -1.16 -8.16 -11.34
C ALA A 60 -1.16 -8.87 -9.97
N LEU A 61 -0.71 -10.12 -9.91
CA LEU A 61 -0.58 -10.87 -8.66
C LEU A 61 0.46 -10.25 -7.74
N TYR A 62 1.61 -9.85 -8.28
CA TYR A 62 2.68 -9.20 -7.51
C TYR A 62 2.22 -7.87 -6.92
N GLN A 63 1.54 -7.03 -7.72
CA GLN A 63 0.97 -5.78 -7.23
C GLN A 63 -0.10 -6.00 -6.16
N ALA A 64 -0.94 -7.02 -6.30
CA ALA A 64 -1.94 -7.35 -5.30
C ALA A 64 -1.31 -7.77 -3.96
N ASP A 65 -0.24 -8.57 -4.01
CA ASP A 65 0.50 -8.99 -2.81
C ASP A 65 1.23 -7.81 -2.16
N GLU A 66 1.87 -6.94 -2.94
CA GLU A 66 2.50 -5.71 -2.42
C GLU A 66 1.47 -4.79 -1.77
N THR A 67 0.31 -4.61 -2.40
CA THR A 67 -0.77 -3.77 -1.87
C THR A 67 -1.28 -4.32 -0.55
N ARG A 68 -1.46 -5.63 -0.41
CA ARG A 68 -1.85 -6.27 0.85
C ARG A 68 -0.81 -6.09 1.94
N ALA A 69 0.47 -6.30 1.62
CA ALA A 69 1.56 -6.14 2.56
C ALA A 69 1.66 -4.69 3.04
N GLN A 70 1.53 -3.73 2.12
CA GLN A 70 1.55 -2.31 2.43
C GLN A 70 0.36 -1.91 3.32
N LEU A 71 -0.84 -2.39 3.02
CA LEU A 71 -2.03 -2.13 3.84
C LEU A 71 -1.87 -2.69 5.25
N ALA A 72 -1.33 -3.90 5.38
CA ALA A 72 -1.07 -4.51 6.68
C ALA A 72 -0.06 -3.69 7.49
N LEU A 73 0.99 -3.18 6.85
CA LEU A 73 1.97 -2.29 7.48
C LEU A 73 1.33 -0.99 7.96
N LEU A 74 0.54 -0.33 7.11
CA LEU A 74 -0.14 0.93 7.44
C LEU A 74 -1.13 0.74 8.59
N ARG A 75 -1.86 -0.36 8.62
CA ARG A 75 -2.79 -0.68 9.72
C ARG A 75 -2.06 -0.95 11.04
N LYS A 76 -0.92 -1.62 10.98
CA LYS A 76 -0.07 -1.83 12.16
C LYS A 76 0.46 -0.51 12.70
N MET A 77 0.93 0.38 11.83
CA MET A 77 1.34 1.73 12.20
C MET A 77 0.19 2.54 12.83
N ALA A 78 -1.00 2.46 12.23
CA ALA A 78 -2.19 3.12 12.75
C ALA A 78 -2.48 2.69 14.20
N ILE A 79 -2.41 1.39 14.47
CA ILE A 79 -2.59 0.85 15.83
C ILE A 79 -1.53 1.39 16.79
N GLU A 80 -0.26 1.42 16.39
CA GLU A 80 0.84 1.95 17.20
C GLU A 80 0.58 3.41 17.61
N TYR A 81 0.18 4.26 16.65
CA TYR A 81 -0.14 5.66 16.93
C TYR A 81 -1.43 5.84 17.73
N MET A 82 -2.45 5.03 17.46
CA MET A 82 -3.70 5.06 18.22
C MET A 82 -3.49 4.66 19.68
N GLU A 83 -2.60 3.72 19.95
CA GLU A 83 -2.21 3.36 21.32
C GLU A 83 -1.51 4.52 22.03
N GLN A 84 -0.61 5.22 21.36
CA GLN A 84 0.08 6.39 21.91
C GLN A 84 -0.87 7.57 22.15
N LEU A 85 -1.91 7.69 21.33
CA LEU A 85 -2.92 8.76 21.38
C LEU A 85 -4.20 8.32 22.11
N ALA A 86 -4.18 7.22 22.85
CA ALA A 86 -5.35 6.59 23.45
C ALA A 86 -6.17 7.52 24.35
N ASP A 87 -5.53 8.46 25.04
CA ASP A 87 -6.18 9.42 25.92
C ASP A 87 -7.08 10.43 25.18
N PHE A 88 -6.93 10.51 23.85
CA PHE A 88 -7.64 11.49 23.00
C PHE A 88 -8.70 10.87 22.09
N ASP A 89 -9.15 9.67 22.40
CA ASP A 89 -10.20 8.95 21.67
C ASP A 89 -9.93 8.87 20.15
N PRO A 90 -8.87 8.16 19.72
CA PRO A 90 -8.47 8.10 18.31
C PRO A 90 -9.39 7.19 17.50
N HIS A 91 -9.72 7.63 16.28
CA HIS A 91 -10.49 6.89 15.30
C HIS A 91 -9.75 6.88 13.96
N LEU A 92 -9.59 5.70 13.38
CA LEU A 92 -9.03 5.54 12.04
C LEU A 92 -10.10 5.84 11.00
N THR A 93 -9.74 6.61 9.96
CA THR A 93 -10.61 6.92 8.83
C THR A 93 -9.86 6.79 7.51
N GLY A 94 -10.58 6.93 6.40
CA GLY A 94 -10.00 7.01 5.07
C GLY A 94 -9.61 5.67 4.46
N SER A 95 -8.67 5.71 3.52
CA SER A 95 -8.33 4.56 2.66
C SER A 95 -7.68 3.39 3.41
N VAL A 96 -6.94 3.67 4.48
CA VAL A 96 -6.33 2.62 5.31
C VAL A 96 -7.41 1.82 6.05
N LEU A 97 -8.42 2.50 6.59
CA LEU A 97 -9.58 1.83 7.20
C LEU A 97 -10.38 1.04 6.16
N ASN A 98 -10.68 1.67 5.02
CA ASN A 98 -11.54 1.08 3.99
C ASN A 98 -10.84 -0.02 3.18
N GLY A 99 -9.53 -0.13 3.26
CA GLY A 99 -8.76 -1.11 2.49
C GLY A 99 -8.45 -0.68 1.06
N THR A 100 -8.65 0.60 0.71
CA THR A 100 -8.41 1.15 -0.63
C THR A 100 -7.09 1.91 -0.75
N ALA A 101 -6.22 1.80 0.27
CA ALA A 101 -4.96 2.53 0.32
C ALA A 101 -4.03 2.16 -0.83
N GLY A 102 -3.56 3.17 -1.55
CA GLY A 102 -2.51 3.04 -2.55
C GLY A 102 -1.11 3.04 -1.91
N PRO A 103 -0.04 2.94 -2.74
CA PRO A 103 1.34 2.83 -2.25
C PRO A 103 1.85 4.05 -1.48
N HIS A 104 1.23 5.20 -1.66
CA HIS A 104 1.61 6.47 -0.99
C HIS A 104 0.49 7.02 -0.11
N ALA A 105 -0.40 6.16 0.35
CA ALA A 105 -1.52 6.58 1.19
C ALA A 105 -1.03 7.06 2.56
N ASP A 106 -1.68 8.13 3.06
CA ASP A 106 -1.49 8.60 4.42
C ASP A 106 -2.43 7.84 5.37
N ILE A 107 -2.02 7.75 6.63
CA ILE A 107 -2.88 7.25 7.69
C ILE A 107 -3.69 8.43 8.23
N ASN A 108 -5.01 8.35 8.20
CA ASN A 108 -5.89 9.41 8.68
C ASN A 108 -6.49 9.04 10.03
N LEU A 109 -6.20 9.83 11.04
CA LEU A 109 -6.73 9.69 12.39
C LEU A 109 -7.56 10.91 12.77
N GLN A 110 -8.68 10.66 13.46
CA GLN A 110 -9.47 11.70 14.11
C GLN A 110 -9.34 11.53 15.62
N LEU A 111 -9.07 12.61 16.30
CA LEU A 111 -9.08 12.67 17.75
C LEU A 111 -10.29 13.46 18.22
N PHE A 112 -10.88 13.06 19.34
CA PHE A 112 -12.05 13.72 19.94
C PHE A 112 -11.73 14.10 21.37
N THR A 113 -11.27 15.35 21.53
CA THR A 113 -10.83 15.86 22.83
C THR A 113 -10.96 17.38 22.88
N ASP A 114 -11.21 17.92 24.06
CA ASP A 114 -11.16 19.36 24.31
C ASP A 114 -9.74 19.82 24.70
N ASP A 115 -8.82 18.88 24.93
CA ASP A 115 -7.45 19.13 25.39
C ASP A 115 -6.45 19.19 24.23
N GLN A 116 -6.64 20.12 23.30
CA GLN A 116 -5.81 20.26 22.10
C GLN A 116 -4.33 20.47 22.38
N LYS A 117 -4.01 21.23 23.45
CA LYS A 117 -2.63 21.49 23.85
C LYS A 117 -1.91 20.24 24.32
N ASP A 118 -2.63 19.35 25.00
CA ASP A 118 -2.06 18.08 25.47
C ASP A 118 -1.75 17.15 24.32
N VAL A 119 -2.52 17.18 23.22
CA VAL A 119 -2.20 16.48 21.99
C VAL A 119 -0.87 16.97 21.44
N GLU A 120 -0.68 18.27 21.31
CA GLU A 120 0.57 18.83 20.79
C GLU A 120 1.76 18.52 21.70
N PHE A 121 1.59 18.59 23.00
CA PHE A 121 2.64 18.21 23.96
C PHE A 121 3.04 16.73 23.82
N LEU A 122 2.09 15.85 23.56
CA LEU A 122 2.39 14.45 23.29
C LEU A 122 3.18 14.31 21.99
N LEU A 123 2.76 14.99 20.92
CA LEU A 123 3.45 14.94 19.60
C LEU A 123 4.89 15.44 19.71
N MET A 124 5.15 16.46 20.51
CA MET A 124 6.51 16.96 20.77
C MET A 124 7.44 15.90 21.38
N ARG A 125 6.87 14.95 22.11
CA ARG A 125 7.63 13.86 22.76
C ARG A 125 7.84 12.65 21.86
N LEU A 126 7.14 12.58 20.71
CA LEU A 126 7.35 11.52 19.73
C LEU A 126 8.66 11.73 18.98
N SER A 127 9.25 10.65 18.51
CA SER A 127 10.52 10.69 17.78
C SER A 127 10.40 11.24 16.35
N SER A 128 9.21 11.25 15.78
CA SER A 128 8.96 11.74 14.43
C SER A 128 8.60 13.22 14.43
N PRO A 129 9.12 14.01 13.49
CA PRO A 129 8.73 15.40 13.36
C PRO A 129 7.28 15.55 12.91
N TYR A 130 6.66 16.68 13.25
CA TYR A 130 5.29 16.98 12.82
C TYR A 130 5.16 18.41 12.36
N GLN A 131 4.14 18.70 11.57
CA GLN A 131 3.75 20.03 11.14
C GLN A 131 2.33 20.32 11.65
N ALA A 132 2.16 21.49 12.26
CA ALA A 132 0.85 21.95 12.72
C ALA A 132 0.17 22.77 11.60
N GLY A 133 -1.13 22.61 11.48
CA GLY A 133 -1.97 23.34 10.53
C GLY A 133 -3.44 23.29 10.93
N GLU A 134 -4.30 23.53 9.98
CA GLU A 134 -5.75 23.54 10.18
C GLU A 134 -6.46 22.71 9.12
N HIS A 135 -7.48 22.00 9.54
CA HIS A 135 -8.43 21.33 8.66
C HIS A 135 -9.71 22.16 8.59
N ARG A 136 -10.09 22.57 7.37
CA ARG A 136 -11.34 23.29 7.14
C ARG A 136 -12.39 22.35 6.58
N THR A 137 -13.57 22.36 7.17
CA THR A 137 -14.69 21.57 6.65
C THR A 137 -15.18 22.15 5.33
N SER A 138 -15.66 21.27 4.45
CA SER A 138 -16.20 21.64 3.13
C SER A 138 -17.67 22.10 3.18
N ASP A 139 -18.30 22.06 4.35
CA ASP A 139 -19.68 22.52 4.54
C ASP A 139 -19.77 24.05 4.47
N ALA A 140 -21.02 24.55 4.41
CA ALA A 140 -21.29 25.99 4.34
C ALA A 140 -20.78 26.77 5.55
N ALA A 141 -20.61 26.13 6.69
CA ALA A 141 -20.10 26.75 7.93
C ALA A 141 -18.59 26.99 7.89
N GLY A 142 -17.84 26.22 7.10
CA GLY A 142 -16.40 26.37 6.95
C GLY A 142 -15.63 26.30 8.25
N ARG A 143 -16.04 25.41 9.18
CA ARG A 143 -15.38 25.28 10.48
C ARG A 143 -13.95 24.82 10.34
N THR A 144 -13.07 25.26 11.21
CA THR A 144 -11.67 24.86 11.23
C THR A 144 -11.34 24.09 12.51
N PHE A 145 -10.52 23.06 12.36
CA PHE A 145 -10.03 22.22 13.45
C PHE A 145 -8.52 22.08 13.38
N PRO A 146 -7.82 21.94 14.51
CA PRO A 146 -6.39 21.70 14.51
C PRO A 146 -6.05 20.43 13.72
N ARG A 147 -4.99 20.49 12.95
CA ARG A 147 -4.47 19.40 12.14
C ARG A 147 -2.98 19.27 12.37
N PHE A 148 -2.52 18.05 12.54
CA PHE A 148 -1.10 17.74 12.67
C PHE A 148 -0.74 16.66 11.67
N ILE A 149 0.33 16.88 10.90
CA ILE A 149 0.86 15.87 9.99
C ILE A 149 2.16 15.37 10.58
N ILE A 150 2.18 14.10 10.99
CA ILE A 150 3.36 13.44 11.54
C ILE A 150 4.14 12.85 10.37
N ASP A 151 5.39 13.22 10.25
CA ASP A 151 6.28 12.78 9.18
C ASP A 151 7.08 11.55 9.64
N ASP A 152 6.41 10.40 9.70
CA ASP A 152 7.06 9.12 9.97
C ASP A 152 7.70 8.62 8.67
N PRO A 153 8.97 8.12 8.68
CA PRO A 153 9.63 7.62 7.47
C PRO A 153 8.87 6.55 6.71
N ARG A 154 8.01 5.79 7.38
CA ARG A 154 7.23 4.72 6.77
C ARG A 154 5.98 5.23 6.03
N ALA A 155 5.32 6.23 6.58
CA ALA A 155 4.15 6.89 6.00
C ALA A 155 3.80 8.14 6.82
N ALA A 156 3.14 9.11 6.21
CA ALA A 156 2.63 10.27 6.93
C ALA A 156 1.34 9.90 7.70
N ILE A 157 1.19 10.47 8.89
CA ILE A 157 -0.02 10.34 9.69
C ILE A 157 -0.69 11.71 9.79
N ASP A 158 -1.88 11.82 9.24
CA ASP A 158 -2.69 13.04 9.25
C ASP A 158 -3.69 12.97 10.40
N VAL A 159 -3.51 13.80 11.40
CA VAL A 159 -4.31 13.82 12.63
C VAL A 159 -5.12 15.10 12.67
N VAL A 160 -6.45 14.97 12.72
CA VAL A 160 -7.36 16.10 12.92
C VAL A 160 -7.98 16.00 14.31
N VAL A 161 -7.98 17.10 15.06
CA VAL A 161 -8.48 17.16 16.42
C VAL A 161 -9.83 17.86 16.46
N TYR A 162 -10.86 17.11 16.85
CA TYR A 162 -12.23 17.62 17.03
C TYR A 162 -12.55 17.78 18.52
N PRO A 163 -13.46 18.71 18.87
CA PRO A 163 -14.01 18.74 20.22
C PRO A 163 -14.68 17.41 20.57
N ALA A 164 -14.66 17.03 21.85
CA ALA A 164 -15.23 15.77 22.31
C ALA A 164 -16.71 15.61 21.93
N THR A 165 -17.46 16.71 21.81
CA THR A 165 -18.88 16.72 21.43
C THR A 165 -19.12 16.29 19.99
N GLU A 166 -18.16 16.42 19.09
CA GLU A 166 -18.31 16.06 17.67
C GLU A 166 -18.45 14.56 17.44
N LEU A 167 -18.00 13.72 18.37
CA LEU A 167 -18.14 12.27 18.27
C LEU A 167 -19.62 11.79 18.26
N ARG A 168 -20.55 12.62 18.75
CA ARG A 168 -21.98 12.28 18.89
C ARG A 168 -22.80 12.62 17.67
N ASN A 169 -22.22 13.25 16.68
CA ASN A 169 -22.85 13.65 15.43
C ASN A 169 -22.32 12.70 14.33
#